data_5d6028e2e0db026a40c52c84aec33fd9
#
_entry.id   5d6028e2e0db026a40c52c84aec33fd9
#
_cell.length_a   1.000
_cell.length_b   1.000
_cell.length_c   1.000
_cell.angle_alpha   90.00
_cell.angle_beta   90.00
_cell.angle_gamma   90.00
#
_symmetry.space_group_name_H-M   'P 1'
#
loop_
_entity.id
_entity.type
_entity.pdbx_description
1 polymer ?
#
loop_
_entity_poly.entity_id
_entity_poly.type
_entity_poly.pdbx_seq_one_letter_code
_entity_poly.pdbx_strand_id
1 'polypeptide(L)'
;MNIKTAGKSIFKSNILTSIDSNDIASKQQFILFRIFSFTGSIVALIAFAQLAAGTGISAFHICILATSLILLVNFYTVNNTLQLKRGYFISVTTAFILLHIVMYKSGGIRTSGSVYFTIVIVYAFTLLGDKTGRYFTAAAIAHIIYTFIISSTTNLTNFDLMGNDVALINRDFLVNFVLIFMMIAFVHAYQQSGKNIIIKNITRNRDELQKKNLLLTEYNSTLKSTNHELEKFTHIMSHDLKAPLRAIGSLTDFIKEDVQDKLSNESKEHFDIIKRRIERMEGLINGLLTYTKAGRMHHKIEQIDTGLLIHEIKSKLKFNYSYKISFEGIMPVIDSDKAAIEKVMYELISNAIMHNQKQTKEVTVSVTQTNTCYCFQVKDNGDGIESKYFEKIFIIFQTLQARDEQESCGIGLSIAKKIASDLGGSIHVESDLGKGSVFSFTIPKNHNNKAKKMVMQRMLEE
;
A
#
# COMPACT_ATOMS: atom_id res chain seq x y z
N MET A 1 7.96 -22.91 -46.58
CA MET A 1 7.47 -21.82 -45.69
C MET A 1 6.68 -22.46 -44.58
N ASN A 2 7.22 -22.43 -43.35
CA ASN A 2 6.79 -23.30 -42.24
C ASN A 2 5.47 -22.83 -41.66
N ILE A 3 4.39 -23.58 -41.75
CA ILE A 3 3.04 -23.28 -41.25
C ILE A 3 3.04 -22.91 -39.75
N LYS A 4 4.03 -23.39 -38.96
CA LYS A 4 4.22 -23.04 -37.56
C LYS A 4 4.70 -21.60 -37.35
N THR A 5 5.37 -20.97 -38.32
CA THR A 5 5.86 -19.58 -38.22
C THR A 5 4.81 -18.57 -38.70
N ALA A 6 3.96 -18.92 -39.65
CA ALA A 6 2.87 -18.08 -40.14
C ALA A 6 1.77 -17.89 -39.05
N GLY A 7 1.41 -18.95 -38.33
CA GLY A 7 0.43 -18.87 -37.23
C GLY A 7 0.90 -17.99 -36.06
N LYS A 8 2.21 -17.96 -35.77
CA LYS A 8 2.77 -17.09 -34.72
C LYS A 8 2.76 -15.60 -35.07
N SER A 9 2.81 -15.23 -36.37
CA SER A 9 2.86 -13.83 -36.82
C SER A 9 1.47 -13.17 -36.84
N ILE A 10 0.43 -13.90 -37.19
CA ILE A 10 -0.96 -13.41 -37.24
C ILE A 10 -1.51 -13.10 -35.83
N PHE A 11 -1.04 -13.85 -34.80
CA PHE A 11 -1.46 -13.68 -33.40
C PHE A 11 -0.51 -12.84 -32.55
N LYS A 12 0.67 -12.45 -33.04
CA LYS A 12 1.58 -11.51 -32.38
C LYS A 12 1.16 -10.08 -32.65
N SER A 13 0.15 -9.59 -31.95
CA SER A 13 -0.06 -8.13 -31.90
C SER A 13 0.77 -7.55 -30.76
N ASN A 14 1.18 -6.29 -30.89
CA ASN A 14 1.86 -5.50 -29.83
C ASN A 14 1.10 -5.46 -28.50
N ILE A 15 -0.17 -5.91 -28.49
CA ILE A 15 -1.04 -5.97 -27.33
C ILE A 15 -0.65 -7.13 -26.40
N LEU A 16 -0.23 -8.28 -26.91
CA LEU A 16 0.20 -9.39 -26.05
C LEU A 16 1.45 -9.05 -25.23
N THR A 17 2.21 -8.05 -25.69
CA THR A 17 3.38 -7.51 -24.97
C THR A 17 3.01 -6.34 -24.06
N SER A 18 1.89 -5.62 -24.32
CA SER A 18 1.43 -4.47 -23.51
C SER A 18 0.47 -4.86 -22.39
N ILE A 19 -0.14 -6.05 -22.43
CA ILE A 19 -0.95 -6.56 -21.33
C ILE A 19 0.00 -7.06 -20.26
N ASP A 20 -0.16 -6.57 -19.03
CA ASP A 20 0.62 -7.02 -17.87
C ASP A 20 0.71 -8.56 -17.89
N SER A 21 1.92 -9.07 -17.69
CA SER A 21 2.21 -10.51 -17.69
C SER A 21 1.30 -11.29 -16.74
N ASN A 22 0.75 -10.62 -15.74
CA ASN A 22 -0.12 -11.19 -14.72
C ASN A 22 -1.61 -11.22 -15.11
N ASP A 23 -2.05 -10.49 -16.16
CA ASP A 23 -3.44 -10.52 -16.61
C ASP A 23 -3.70 -11.60 -17.66
N ILE A 24 -3.61 -12.85 -17.22
CA ILE A 24 -3.84 -14.05 -18.04
C ILE A 24 -5.27 -14.08 -18.59
N ALA A 25 -6.25 -13.61 -17.81
CA ALA A 25 -7.66 -13.64 -18.22
C ALA A 25 -7.91 -12.72 -19.42
N SER A 26 -7.41 -11.51 -19.41
CA SER A 26 -7.52 -10.54 -20.52
C SER A 26 -6.78 -11.02 -21.77
N LYS A 27 -5.62 -11.68 -21.61
CA LYS A 27 -4.90 -12.32 -22.74
C LYS A 27 -5.72 -13.43 -23.39
N GLN A 28 -6.32 -14.28 -22.60
CA GLN A 28 -7.16 -15.36 -23.11
C GLN A 28 -8.41 -14.85 -23.82
N GLN A 29 -9.09 -13.87 -23.25
CA GLN A 29 -10.23 -13.21 -23.87
C GLN A 29 -9.83 -12.59 -25.21
N PHE A 30 -8.70 -11.90 -25.30
CA PHE A 30 -8.22 -11.30 -26.54
C PHE A 30 -7.91 -12.35 -27.63
N ILE A 31 -7.28 -13.46 -27.27
CA ILE A 31 -7.00 -14.56 -28.21
C ILE A 31 -8.32 -15.17 -28.72
N LEU A 32 -9.26 -15.43 -27.84
CA LEU A 32 -10.59 -15.92 -28.22
C LEU A 32 -11.30 -14.96 -29.18
N PHE A 33 -11.28 -13.67 -28.88
CA PHE A 33 -11.85 -12.65 -29.77
C PHE A 33 -11.25 -12.74 -31.18
N ARG A 34 -9.93 -12.83 -31.30
CA ARG A 34 -9.26 -12.88 -32.61
C ARG A 34 -9.60 -14.16 -33.37
N ILE A 35 -9.62 -15.29 -32.69
CA ILE A 35 -10.01 -16.57 -33.29
C ILE A 35 -11.44 -16.45 -33.84
N PHE A 36 -12.39 -16.02 -33.05
CA PHE A 36 -13.79 -15.95 -33.49
C PHE A 36 -14.04 -14.92 -34.59
N SER A 37 -13.48 -13.72 -34.49
CA SER A 37 -13.65 -12.71 -35.52
C SER A 37 -13.05 -13.11 -36.85
N PHE A 38 -11.87 -13.74 -36.83
CA PHE A 38 -11.19 -14.21 -38.03
C PHE A 38 -11.87 -15.44 -38.64
N THR A 39 -12.15 -16.45 -37.86
CA THR A 39 -12.83 -17.68 -38.35
C THR A 39 -14.25 -17.37 -38.82
N GLY A 40 -14.99 -16.53 -38.07
CA GLY A 40 -16.34 -16.12 -38.46
C GLY A 40 -16.34 -15.35 -39.80
N SER A 41 -15.36 -14.50 -40.04
CA SER A 41 -15.18 -13.79 -41.31
C SER A 41 -14.93 -14.77 -42.45
N ILE A 42 -14.03 -15.75 -42.28
CA ILE A 42 -13.73 -16.76 -43.30
C ILE A 42 -14.96 -17.63 -43.59
N VAL A 43 -15.65 -18.09 -42.56
CA VAL A 43 -16.88 -18.90 -42.73
C VAL A 43 -17.94 -18.14 -43.50
N ALA A 44 -18.18 -16.89 -43.17
CA ALA A 44 -19.11 -16.02 -43.89
C ALA A 44 -18.70 -15.84 -45.37
N LEU A 45 -17.39 -15.65 -45.64
CA LEU A 45 -16.88 -15.52 -47.02
C LEU A 45 -17.08 -16.82 -47.85
N ILE A 46 -16.80 -17.98 -47.25
CA ILE A 46 -17.03 -19.26 -47.90
C ILE A 46 -18.52 -19.46 -48.19
N ALA A 47 -19.39 -19.17 -47.22
CA ALA A 47 -20.84 -19.26 -47.40
C ALA A 47 -21.32 -18.31 -48.52
N PHE A 48 -20.80 -17.08 -48.60
CA PHE A 48 -21.08 -16.17 -49.72
C PHE A 48 -20.70 -16.80 -51.05
N ALA A 49 -19.48 -17.31 -51.17
CA ALA A 49 -18.96 -17.86 -52.43
C ALA A 49 -19.78 -19.09 -52.89
N GLN A 50 -20.15 -19.99 -51.96
CA GLN A 50 -20.96 -21.17 -52.27
C GLN A 50 -22.37 -20.80 -52.74
N LEU A 51 -23.04 -19.91 -52.03
CA LEU A 51 -24.39 -19.47 -52.38
C LEU A 51 -24.42 -18.66 -53.66
N ALA A 52 -23.47 -17.76 -53.89
CA ALA A 52 -23.42 -16.92 -55.09
C ALA A 52 -23.16 -17.74 -56.36
N ALA A 53 -22.42 -18.86 -56.26
CA ALA A 53 -22.17 -19.72 -57.39
C ALA A 53 -23.42 -20.52 -57.84
N GLY A 54 -24.39 -20.73 -56.94
CA GLY A 54 -25.61 -21.52 -57.25
C GLY A 54 -26.82 -20.72 -57.66
N THR A 55 -27.01 -19.49 -57.11
CA THR A 55 -28.26 -18.74 -57.20
C THR A 55 -28.15 -17.33 -57.75
N GLY A 56 -26.94 -16.89 -58.07
CA GLY A 56 -26.64 -15.50 -58.43
C GLY A 56 -26.64 -14.57 -57.22
N ILE A 57 -26.23 -13.32 -57.44
CA ILE A 57 -26.08 -12.32 -56.36
C ILE A 57 -27.41 -11.67 -56.02
N SER A 58 -27.85 -11.84 -54.79
CA SER A 58 -29.06 -11.22 -54.24
C SER A 58 -28.70 -10.32 -53.01
N ALA A 59 -29.67 -9.59 -52.50
CA ALA A 59 -29.51 -8.80 -51.27
C ALA A 59 -29.03 -9.63 -50.05
N PHE A 60 -29.43 -10.90 -50.00
CA PHE A 60 -28.99 -11.84 -48.95
C PHE A 60 -27.49 -12.13 -49.02
N HIS A 61 -26.94 -12.33 -50.19
CA HIS A 61 -25.52 -12.53 -50.42
C HIS A 61 -24.69 -11.30 -49.97
N ILE A 62 -25.24 -10.11 -50.25
CA ILE A 62 -24.63 -8.83 -49.82
C ILE A 62 -24.57 -8.76 -48.29
N CYS A 63 -25.61 -9.19 -47.57
CA CYS A 63 -25.65 -9.23 -46.12
C CYS A 63 -24.54 -10.18 -45.54
N ILE A 64 -24.34 -11.35 -46.13
CA ILE A 64 -23.31 -12.31 -45.74
C ILE A 64 -21.90 -11.69 -45.94
N LEU A 65 -21.69 -11.04 -47.10
CA LEU A 65 -20.42 -10.36 -47.41
C LEU A 65 -20.17 -9.21 -46.46
N ALA A 66 -21.17 -8.38 -46.18
CA ALA A 66 -21.08 -7.28 -45.22
C ALA A 66 -20.71 -7.77 -43.82
N THR A 67 -21.30 -8.90 -43.39
CA THR A 67 -20.95 -9.52 -42.11
C THR A 67 -19.49 -9.95 -42.07
N SER A 68 -19.00 -10.62 -43.12
CA SER A 68 -17.58 -11.00 -43.23
C SER A 68 -16.67 -9.79 -43.10
N LEU A 69 -17.01 -8.71 -43.81
CA LEU A 69 -16.22 -7.47 -43.77
C LEU A 69 -16.24 -6.81 -42.40
N ILE A 70 -17.39 -6.73 -41.72
CA ILE A 70 -17.54 -6.18 -40.36
C ILE A 70 -16.67 -6.96 -39.39
N LEU A 71 -16.71 -8.30 -39.43
CA LEU A 71 -15.89 -9.15 -38.55
C LEU A 71 -14.39 -8.99 -38.82
N LEU A 72 -14.01 -8.83 -40.09
CA LEU A 72 -12.63 -8.61 -40.47
C LEU A 72 -12.12 -7.24 -40.02
N VAL A 73 -12.88 -6.18 -40.21
CA VAL A 73 -12.59 -4.83 -39.73
C VAL A 73 -12.48 -4.86 -38.20
N ASN A 74 -13.41 -5.50 -37.53
CA ASN A 74 -13.40 -5.63 -36.08
C ASN A 74 -12.14 -6.38 -35.57
N PHE A 75 -11.72 -7.42 -36.29
CA PHE A 75 -10.46 -8.15 -35.99
C PHE A 75 -9.22 -7.23 -36.05
N TYR A 76 -9.17 -6.29 -37.00
CA TYR A 76 -8.02 -5.38 -37.17
C TYR A 76 -8.08 -4.14 -36.28
N THR A 77 -9.28 -3.63 -35.94
CA THR A 77 -9.44 -2.37 -35.20
C THR A 77 -9.31 -2.53 -33.69
N VAL A 78 -9.60 -3.72 -33.12
CA VAL A 78 -9.46 -3.98 -31.69
C VAL A 78 -8.02 -4.19 -31.31
N ASN A 79 -7.40 -3.15 -30.77
CA ASN A 79 -5.96 -3.15 -30.46
C ASN A 79 -5.63 -2.93 -28.97
N ASN A 80 -6.61 -2.85 -28.09
CA ASN A 80 -6.42 -2.76 -26.64
C ASN A 80 -7.57 -3.41 -25.86
N THR A 81 -7.33 -3.66 -24.55
CA THR A 81 -8.29 -4.32 -23.66
C THR A 81 -9.57 -3.51 -23.44
N LEU A 82 -9.50 -2.18 -23.49
CA LEU A 82 -10.68 -1.30 -23.36
C LEU A 82 -11.62 -1.44 -24.55
N GLN A 83 -11.07 -1.64 -25.75
CA GLN A 83 -11.84 -1.84 -26.99
C GLN A 83 -12.39 -3.26 -27.09
N LEU A 84 -11.84 -4.20 -26.35
CA LEU A 84 -12.18 -5.63 -26.43
C LEU A 84 -13.66 -5.90 -26.16
N LYS A 85 -14.25 -5.30 -25.13
CA LYS A 85 -15.69 -5.43 -24.82
C LYS A 85 -16.57 -4.91 -25.94
N ARG A 86 -16.19 -3.78 -26.56
CA ARG A 86 -16.90 -3.22 -27.73
C ARG A 86 -16.76 -4.15 -28.96
N GLY A 87 -15.55 -4.66 -29.20
CA GLY A 87 -15.28 -5.61 -30.26
C GLY A 87 -16.09 -6.89 -30.14
N TYR A 88 -16.17 -7.45 -28.95
CA TYR A 88 -17.04 -8.61 -28.69
C TYR A 88 -18.51 -8.30 -28.93
N PHE A 89 -19.00 -7.18 -28.43
CA PHE A 89 -20.39 -6.79 -28.63
C PHE A 89 -20.74 -6.66 -30.12
N ILE A 90 -19.87 -6.02 -30.90
CA ILE A 90 -20.04 -5.91 -32.35
C ILE A 90 -20.06 -7.30 -33.00
N SER A 91 -19.08 -8.18 -32.69
CA SER A 91 -19.02 -9.52 -33.28
C SER A 91 -20.24 -10.36 -32.95
N VAL A 92 -20.68 -10.37 -31.69
CA VAL A 92 -21.85 -11.15 -31.24
C VAL A 92 -23.14 -10.61 -31.86
N THR A 93 -23.32 -9.30 -31.88
CA THR A 93 -24.51 -8.67 -32.48
C THR A 93 -24.58 -8.92 -33.98
N THR A 94 -23.44 -8.78 -34.68
CA THR A 94 -23.39 -9.03 -36.14
C THR A 94 -23.68 -10.50 -36.44
N ALA A 95 -23.12 -11.44 -35.68
CA ALA A 95 -23.41 -12.87 -35.83
C ALA A 95 -24.90 -13.18 -35.55
N PHE A 96 -25.48 -12.55 -34.51
CA PHE A 96 -26.88 -12.74 -34.15
C PHE A 96 -27.81 -12.23 -35.28
N ILE A 97 -27.54 -11.04 -35.82
CA ILE A 97 -28.35 -10.47 -36.96
C ILE A 97 -28.21 -11.36 -38.18
N LEU A 98 -27.00 -11.79 -38.52
CA LEU A 98 -26.80 -12.70 -39.67
C LEU A 98 -27.59 -14.02 -39.51
N LEU A 99 -27.52 -14.63 -38.33
CA LEU A 99 -28.24 -15.88 -38.05
C LEU A 99 -29.78 -15.67 -38.19
N HIS A 100 -30.26 -14.52 -37.72
CA HIS A 100 -31.68 -14.17 -37.90
C HIS A 100 -32.07 -14.11 -39.38
N ILE A 101 -31.28 -13.43 -40.21
CA ILE A 101 -31.52 -13.33 -41.66
C ILE A 101 -31.42 -14.69 -42.34
N VAL A 102 -30.39 -15.47 -41.98
CA VAL A 102 -30.20 -16.84 -42.54
C VAL A 102 -31.39 -17.73 -42.22
N MET A 103 -31.82 -17.77 -40.95
CA MET A 103 -33.01 -18.58 -40.55
C MET A 103 -34.26 -18.19 -41.30
N TYR A 104 -34.53 -16.87 -41.45
CA TYR A 104 -35.70 -16.38 -42.18
C TYR A 104 -35.69 -16.81 -43.65
N LYS A 105 -34.49 -16.79 -44.28
CA LYS A 105 -34.34 -17.15 -45.71
C LYS A 105 -34.28 -18.65 -45.99
N SER A 106 -33.88 -19.45 -44.99
CA SER A 106 -33.71 -20.93 -45.15
C SER A 106 -34.91 -21.77 -44.67
N GLY A 107 -36.08 -21.15 -44.51
CA GLY A 107 -37.28 -21.91 -44.13
C GLY A 107 -37.59 -21.96 -42.63
N GLY A 108 -37.00 -21.06 -41.85
CA GLY A 108 -37.29 -20.86 -40.43
C GLY A 108 -36.70 -21.96 -39.53
N ILE A 109 -37.53 -22.50 -38.64
CA ILE A 109 -37.13 -23.48 -37.63
C ILE A 109 -36.72 -24.83 -38.22
N ARG A 110 -37.12 -25.11 -39.47
CA ARG A 110 -36.85 -26.42 -40.14
C ARG A 110 -35.38 -26.58 -40.56
N THR A 111 -34.55 -25.61 -40.34
CA THR A 111 -33.11 -25.66 -40.69
C THR A 111 -32.21 -25.72 -39.48
N SER A 112 -30.98 -26.19 -39.66
CA SER A 112 -29.93 -26.23 -38.63
C SER A 112 -29.55 -24.84 -38.09
N GLY A 113 -29.99 -23.76 -38.73
CA GLY A 113 -29.70 -22.38 -38.35
C GLY A 113 -30.06 -22.03 -36.90
N SER A 114 -31.14 -22.62 -36.35
CA SER A 114 -31.56 -22.44 -34.97
C SER A 114 -30.52 -22.90 -33.95
N VAL A 115 -29.74 -23.93 -34.28
CA VAL A 115 -28.72 -24.49 -33.39
C VAL A 115 -27.52 -23.53 -33.23
N TYR A 116 -27.23 -22.72 -34.23
CA TYR A 116 -26.15 -21.71 -34.18
C TYR A 116 -26.38 -20.62 -33.15
N PHE A 117 -27.65 -20.34 -32.76
CA PHE A 117 -27.91 -19.40 -31.64
C PHE A 117 -27.28 -19.86 -30.34
N THR A 118 -27.14 -21.20 -30.14
CA THR A 118 -26.44 -21.71 -28.96
C THR A 118 -25.00 -21.25 -28.90
N ILE A 119 -24.32 -21.20 -30.05
CA ILE A 119 -22.93 -20.69 -30.12
C ILE A 119 -22.87 -19.20 -29.74
N VAL A 120 -23.78 -18.40 -30.30
CA VAL A 120 -23.84 -16.97 -30.04
C VAL A 120 -24.14 -16.72 -28.56
N ILE A 121 -25.04 -17.47 -27.95
CA ILE A 121 -25.37 -17.40 -26.53
C ILE A 121 -24.16 -17.76 -25.67
N VAL A 122 -23.54 -18.94 -25.91
CA VAL A 122 -22.35 -19.37 -25.18
C VAL A 122 -21.23 -18.33 -25.30
N TYR A 123 -21.04 -17.76 -26.48
CA TYR A 123 -20.06 -16.74 -26.75
C TYR A 123 -20.37 -15.42 -26.00
N ALA A 124 -21.63 -15.01 -25.99
CA ALA A 124 -22.08 -13.83 -25.24
C ALA A 124 -21.86 -13.97 -23.73
N PHE A 125 -22.19 -15.12 -23.13
CA PHE A 125 -21.91 -15.40 -21.72
C PHE A 125 -20.41 -15.41 -21.43
N THR A 126 -19.63 -16.06 -22.28
CA THR A 126 -18.20 -16.25 -22.09
C THR A 126 -17.42 -14.94 -22.12
N LEU A 127 -17.79 -14.03 -23.02
CA LEU A 127 -16.98 -12.84 -23.35
C LEU A 127 -17.58 -11.53 -22.87
N LEU A 128 -18.90 -11.41 -22.86
CA LEU A 128 -19.60 -10.20 -22.45
C LEU A 128 -20.13 -10.29 -21.02
N GLY A 129 -20.08 -11.49 -20.43
CA GLY A 129 -20.51 -11.76 -19.06
C GLY A 129 -22.01 -12.02 -18.93
N ASP A 130 -22.39 -12.36 -17.70
CA ASP A 130 -23.72 -12.89 -17.33
C ASP A 130 -24.89 -11.99 -17.75
N LYS A 131 -24.76 -10.69 -17.51
CA LYS A 131 -25.84 -9.73 -17.81
C LYS A 131 -26.15 -9.67 -19.30
N THR A 132 -25.11 -9.53 -20.12
CA THR A 132 -25.24 -9.43 -21.58
C THR A 132 -25.63 -10.79 -22.18
N GLY A 133 -25.07 -11.90 -21.67
CA GLY A 133 -25.45 -13.26 -22.07
C GLY A 133 -26.95 -13.51 -21.89
N ARG A 134 -27.53 -13.09 -20.77
CA ARG A 134 -29.00 -13.21 -20.54
C ARG A 134 -29.84 -12.43 -21.55
N TYR A 135 -29.42 -11.24 -21.96
CA TYR A 135 -30.13 -10.48 -23.00
C TYR A 135 -30.09 -11.20 -24.35
N PHE A 136 -28.94 -11.73 -24.77
CA PHE A 136 -28.85 -12.50 -26.01
C PHE A 136 -29.66 -13.80 -25.94
N THR A 137 -29.72 -14.47 -24.79
CA THR A 137 -30.58 -15.63 -24.59
C THR A 137 -32.05 -15.31 -24.74
N ALA A 138 -32.51 -14.23 -24.08
CA ALA A 138 -33.89 -13.78 -24.20
C ALA A 138 -34.27 -13.41 -25.65
N ALA A 139 -33.37 -12.68 -26.35
CA ALA A 139 -33.54 -12.31 -27.73
C ALA A 139 -33.60 -13.55 -28.66
N ALA A 140 -32.73 -14.56 -28.40
CA ALA A 140 -32.77 -15.80 -29.18
C ALA A 140 -34.06 -16.60 -28.95
N ILE A 141 -34.55 -16.69 -27.72
CA ILE A 141 -35.83 -17.33 -27.40
C ILE A 141 -37.00 -16.63 -28.11
N ALA A 142 -37.03 -15.27 -28.00
CA ALA A 142 -38.07 -14.46 -28.68
C ALA A 142 -38.04 -14.70 -30.20
N HIS A 143 -36.82 -14.75 -30.78
CA HIS A 143 -36.67 -15.03 -32.21
C HIS A 143 -37.13 -16.42 -32.57
N ILE A 144 -36.83 -17.44 -31.81
CA ILE A 144 -37.31 -18.84 -32.06
C ILE A 144 -38.85 -18.89 -32.01
N ILE A 145 -39.46 -18.24 -31.01
CA ILE A 145 -40.93 -18.20 -30.91
C ILE A 145 -41.51 -17.43 -32.09
N TYR A 146 -40.95 -16.29 -32.49
CA TYR A 146 -41.40 -15.52 -33.66
C TYR A 146 -41.33 -16.32 -34.96
N THR A 147 -40.21 -17.01 -35.22
CA THR A 147 -40.05 -17.83 -36.44
C THR A 147 -40.93 -19.07 -36.41
N PHE A 148 -41.23 -19.65 -35.24
CA PHE A 148 -42.22 -20.71 -35.10
C PHE A 148 -43.64 -20.27 -35.49
N ILE A 149 -44.07 -19.13 -34.97
CA ILE A 149 -45.41 -18.56 -35.29
C ILE A 149 -45.51 -18.27 -36.77
N ILE A 150 -44.55 -17.61 -37.40
CA ILE A 150 -44.58 -17.29 -38.83
C ILE A 150 -44.52 -18.58 -39.65
N SER A 151 -43.65 -19.53 -39.29
CA SER A 151 -43.57 -20.82 -40.00
C SER A 151 -44.88 -21.64 -39.93
N SER A 152 -45.65 -21.44 -38.87
CA SER A 152 -46.97 -22.14 -38.73
C SER A 152 -48.12 -21.43 -39.41
N THR A 153 -48.04 -20.09 -39.63
CA THR A 153 -49.12 -19.27 -40.18
C THR A 153 -48.93 -18.95 -41.66
N THR A 154 -47.69 -18.99 -42.19
CA THR A 154 -47.40 -18.69 -43.60
C THR A 154 -46.72 -19.90 -44.25
N ASN A 155 -47.15 -20.23 -45.50
CA ASN A 155 -46.45 -21.21 -46.33
C ASN A 155 -45.10 -20.60 -46.79
N LEU A 156 -44.05 -20.69 -45.92
CA LEU A 156 -42.69 -20.23 -46.20
C LEU A 156 -41.96 -21.10 -47.25
N THR A 157 -42.67 -22.02 -47.93
CA THR A 157 -42.14 -22.93 -48.95
C THR A 157 -41.50 -22.23 -50.15
N ASN A 158 -41.77 -20.91 -50.36
CA ASN A 158 -41.19 -20.18 -51.46
C ASN A 158 -39.73 -19.65 -51.22
N PHE A 159 -39.14 -19.94 -50.05
CA PHE A 159 -37.75 -19.51 -49.68
C PHE A 159 -36.86 -20.66 -49.29
N ASP A 160 -37.23 -21.92 -49.61
CA ASP A 160 -36.44 -23.09 -49.25
C ASP A 160 -35.22 -23.22 -50.16
N LEU A 161 -34.06 -22.79 -49.66
CA LEU A 161 -32.75 -22.87 -50.34
C LEU A 161 -32.30 -24.35 -50.58
N MET A 162 -32.90 -25.29 -49.87
CA MET A 162 -32.54 -26.70 -49.93
C MET A 162 -33.59 -27.57 -50.64
N GLY A 163 -34.73 -27.02 -51.01
CA GLY A 163 -35.84 -27.75 -51.57
C GLY A 163 -36.41 -28.80 -50.59
N ASN A 164 -37.17 -29.77 -51.13
CA ASN A 164 -37.73 -30.89 -50.33
C ASN A 164 -36.81 -32.12 -50.27
N ASP A 165 -35.50 -31.99 -50.52
CA ASP A 165 -34.54 -33.10 -50.41
C ASP A 165 -34.19 -33.41 -48.94
N VAL A 166 -34.90 -34.38 -48.39
CA VAL A 166 -34.76 -34.85 -47.01
C VAL A 166 -33.34 -35.32 -46.71
N ALA A 167 -32.62 -35.90 -47.67
CA ALA A 167 -31.26 -36.38 -47.48
C ALA A 167 -30.27 -35.21 -47.35
N LEU A 168 -30.46 -34.16 -48.13
CA LEU A 168 -29.64 -32.92 -48.04
C LEU A 168 -29.86 -32.21 -46.72
N ILE A 169 -31.11 -32.11 -46.26
CA ILE A 169 -31.49 -31.46 -44.98
C ILE A 169 -30.88 -32.25 -43.82
N ASN A 170 -31.00 -33.58 -43.79
CA ASN A 170 -30.43 -34.42 -42.73
C ASN A 170 -28.90 -34.34 -42.69
N ARG A 171 -28.23 -34.27 -43.84
CA ARG A 171 -26.78 -34.11 -43.94
C ARG A 171 -26.35 -32.74 -43.39
N ASP A 172 -27.06 -31.69 -43.73
CA ASP A 172 -26.79 -30.36 -43.20
C ASP A 172 -26.93 -30.30 -41.67
N PHE A 173 -28.01 -30.88 -41.13
CA PHE A 173 -28.19 -31.02 -39.69
C PHE A 173 -27.04 -31.76 -39.02
N LEU A 174 -26.63 -32.91 -39.53
CA LEU A 174 -25.57 -33.73 -38.94
C LEU A 174 -24.25 -32.99 -38.94
N VAL A 175 -23.85 -32.39 -40.07
CA VAL A 175 -22.59 -31.65 -40.18
C VAL A 175 -22.53 -30.45 -39.23
N ASN A 176 -23.60 -29.66 -39.23
CA ASN A 176 -23.67 -28.45 -38.38
C ASN A 176 -23.75 -28.82 -36.90
N PHE A 177 -24.46 -29.89 -36.54
CA PHE A 177 -24.50 -30.36 -35.15
C PHE A 177 -23.13 -30.80 -34.64
N VAL A 178 -22.37 -31.55 -35.45
CA VAL A 178 -21.00 -31.96 -35.12
C VAL A 178 -20.07 -30.75 -34.96
N LEU A 179 -20.14 -29.78 -35.89
CA LEU A 179 -19.32 -28.55 -35.81
C LEU A 179 -19.62 -27.74 -34.56
N ILE A 180 -20.90 -27.60 -34.17
CA ILE A 180 -21.30 -26.88 -32.96
C ILE A 180 -20.78 -27.58 -31.71
N PHE A 181 -20.93 -28.91 -31.63
CA PHE A 181 -20.38 -29.67 -30.49
C PHE A 181 -18.87 -29.54 -30.37
N MET A 182 -18.12 -29.63 -31.48
CA MET A 182 -16.68 -29.42 -31.48
C MET A 182 -16.31 -28.01 -31.00
N MET A 183 -17.05 -27.01 -31.43
CA MET A 183 -16.80 -25.62 -31.04
C MET A 183 -17.10 -25.34 -29.56
N ILE A 184 -18.20 -25.89 -29.02
CA ILE A 184 -18.54 -25.84 -27.61
C ILE A 184 -17.46 -26.53 -26.78
N ALA A 185 -17.04 -27.71 -27.18
CA ALA A 185 -15.99 -28.50 -26.53
C ALA A 185 -14.65 -27.73 -26.52
N PHE A 186 -14.29 -27.11 -27.64
CA PHE A 186 -13.10 -26.27 -27.75
C PHE A 186 -13.13 -25.06 -26.78
N VAL A 187 -14.24 -24.32 -26.78
CA VAL A 187 -14.40 -23.17 -25.88
C VAL A 187 -14.33 -23.59 -24.42
N HIS A 188 -15.01 -24.70 -24.07
CA HIS A 188 -14.98 -25.23 -22.70
C HIS A 188 -13.58 -25.67 -22.29
N ALA A 189 -12.87 -26.44 -23.12
CA ALA A 189 -11.50 -26.88 -22.85
C ALA A 189 -10.54 -25.69 -22.69
N TYR A 190 -10.68 -24.66 -23.53
CA TYR A 190 -9.87 -23.44 -23.45
C TYR A 190 -10.11 -22.67 -22.15
N GLN A 191 -11.40 -22.51 -21.75
CA GLN A 191 -11.75 -21.86 -20.47
C GLN A 191 -11.24 -22.65 -19.28
N GLN A 192 -11.38 -23.98 -19.29
CA GLN A 192 -10.89 -24.81 -18.20
C GLN A 192 -9.39 -24.73 -18.03
N SER A 193 -8.64 -24.71 -19.15
CA SER A 193 -7.20 -24.50 -19.13
C SER A 193 -6.83 -23.15 -18.49
N GLY A 194 -7.55 -22.08 -18.84
CA GLY A 194 -7.34 -20.77 -18.25
C GLY A 194 -7.61 -20.72 -16.75
N LYS A 195 -8.71 -21.31 -16.30
CA LYS A 195 -9.02 -21.41 -14.86
C LYS A 195 -7.93 -22.14 -14.08
N ASN A 196 -7.43 -23.24 -14.62
CA ASN A 196 -6.37 -24.03 -13.97
C ASN A 196 -5.08 -23.23 -13.79
N ILE A 197 -4.69 -22.42 -14.78
CA ILE A 197 -3.51 -21.53 -14.68
C ILE A 197 -3.72 -20.47 -13.60
N ILE A 198 -4.89 -19.84 -13.57
CA ILE A 198 -5.23 -18.81 -12.58
C ILE A 198 -5.21 -19.40 -11.16
N ILE A 199 -5.85 -20.54 -10.95
CA ILE A 199 -5.87 -21.23 -9.66
C ILE A 199 -4.45 -21.58 -9.21
N LYS A 200 -3.61 -22.11 -10.10
CA LYS A 200 -2.22 -22.45 -9.79
C LYS A 200 -1.43 -21.21 -9.35
N ASN A 201 -1.60 -20.08 -10.03
CA ASN A 201 -0.93 -18.83 -9.67
C ASN A 201 -1.42 -18.28 -8.33
N ILE A 202 -2.74 -18.31 -8.06
CA ILE A 202 -3.31 -17.86 -6.78
C ILE A 202 -2.77 -18.72 -5.65
N THR A 203 -2.76 -20.05 -5.81
CA THR A 203 -2.23 -20.97 -4.79
C THR A 203 -0.76 -20.68 -4.51
N ARG A 204 0.06 -20.52 -5.55
CA ARG A 204 1.49 -20.19 -5.38
C ARG A 204 1.71 -18.86 -4.64
N ASN A 205 0.97 -17.82 -5.03
CA ASN A 205 1.08 -16.50 -4.36
C ASN A 205 0.63 -16.57 -2.89
N ARG A 206 -0.44 -17.34 -2.61
CA ARG A 206 -0.90 -17.56 -1.24
C ARG A 206 0.17 -18.24 -0.39
N ASP A 207 0.78 -19.31 -0.91
CA ASP A 207 1.81 -20.07 -0.20
C ASP A 207 3.07 -19.21 0.05
N GLU A 208 3.44 -18.35 -0.90
CA GLU A 208 4.53 -17.39 -0.74
C GLU A 208 4.21 -16.34 0.33
N LEU A 209 3.00 -15.78 0.32
CA LEU A 209 2.54 -14.83 1.34
C LEU A 209 2.51 -15.47 2.73
N GLN A 210 2.05 -16.70 2.84
CA GLN A 210 2.02 -17.43 4.10
C GLN A 210 3.44 -17.64 4.67
N LYS A 211 4.41 -18.03 3.82
CA LYS A 211 5.82 -18.13 4.23
C LYS A 211 6.40 -16.81 4.71
N LYS A 212 6.12 -15.72 4.00
CA LYS A 212 6.58 -14.37 4.40
C LYS A 212 5.97 -13.94 5.73
N ASN A 213 4.67 -14.23 5.96
CA ASN A 213 4.01 -13.92 7.22
C ASN A 213 4.59 -14.71 8.40
N LEU A 214 4.86 -16.00 8.23
CA LEU A 214 5.53 -16.82 9.25
C LEU A 214 6.90 -16.25 9.61
N LEU A 215 7.72 -15.92 8.60
CA LEU A 215 9.04 -15.34 8.80
C LEU A 215 8.97 -13.98 9.52
N LEU A 216 8.02 -13.12 9.13
CA LEU A 216 7.80 -11.83 9.81
C LEU A 216 7.39 -12.01 11.28
N THR A 217 6.55 -13.01 11.57
CA THR A 217 6.13 -13.32 12.94
C THR A 217 7.32 -13.79 13.77
N GLU A 218 8.17 -14.65 13.23
CA GLU A 218 9.39 -15.12 13.87
C GLU A 218 10.37 -13.98 14.14
N TYR A 219 10.65 -13.12 13.15
CA TYR A 219 11.50 -11.95 13.35
C TYR A 219 10.94 -10.99 14.40
N ASN A 220 9.63 -10.74 14.40
CA ASN A 220 9.00 -9.89 15.40
C ASN A 220 9.10 -10.48 16.81
N SER A 221 8.93 -11.80 16.97
CA SER A 221 9.08 -12.46 18.26
C SER A 221 10.52 -12.39 18.77
N THR A 222 11.49 -12.66 17.90
CA THR A 222 12.92 -12.57 18.23
C THR A 222 13.31 -11.14 18.60
N LEU A 223 12.87 -10.15 17.84
CA LEU A 223 13.14 -8.74 18.12
C LEU A 223 12.54 -8.30 19.47
N LYS A 224 11.31 -8.74 19.78
CA LYS A 224 10.67 -8.48 21.08
C LYS A 224 11.46 -9.11 22.23
N SER A 225 11.91 -10.37 22.08
CA SER A 225 12.71 -11.08 23.08
C SER A 225 14.05 -10.39 23.33
N THR A 226 14.82 -10.11 22.27
CA THR A 226 16.12 -9.44 22.37
C THR A 226 15.99 -8.05 23.00
N ASN A 227 14.96 -7.29 22.63
CA ASN A 227 14.69 -6.02 23.28
C ASN A 227 14.39 -6.14 24.77
N HIS A 228 13.62 -7.16 25.16
CA HIS A 228 13.29 -7.40 26.56
C HIS A 228 14.53 -7.82 27.37
N GLU A 229 15.38 -8.67 26.79
CA GLU A 229 16.66 -9.06 27.41
C GLU A 229 17.60 -7.87 27.59
N LEU A 230 17.72 -7.01 26.57
CA LEU A 230 18.53 -5.79 26.64
C LEU A 230 18.05 -4.85 27.76
N GLU A 231 16.74 -4.76 27.98
CA GLU A 231 16.19 -3.96 29.09
C GLU A 231 16.53 -4.54 30.45
N LYS A 232 16.29 -5.85 30.62
CA LYS A 232 16.62 -6.51 31.86
C LYS A 232 18.10 -6.34 32.18
N PHE A 233 18.95 -6.55 31.18
CA PHE A 233 20.41 -6.36 31.31
C PHE A 233 20.73 -4.92 31.73
N THR A 234 20.18 -3.93 31.03
CA THR A 234 20.44 -2.52 31.34
C THR A 234 19.94 -2.14 32.74
N HIS A 235 18.80 -2.70 33.18
CA HIS A 235 18.23 -2.44 34.50
C HIS A 235 19.12 -3.04 35.61
N ILE A 236 19.53 -4.30 35.49
CA ILE A 236 20.39 -5.00 36.45
C ILE A 236 21.75 -4.30 36.56
N MET A 237 22.39 -4.07 35.40
CA MET A 237 23.70 -3.41 35.37
C MET A 237 23.66 -2.01 35.99
N SER A 238 22.57 -1.26 35.74
CA SER A 238 22.42 0.08 36.33
C SER A 238 22.28 0.03 37.86
N HIS A 239 21.55 -0.94 38.39
CA HIS A 239 21.43 -1.11 39.83
C HIS A 239 22.77 -1.48 40.45
N ASP A 240 23.47 -2.44 39.85
CA ASP A 240 24.72 -2.97 40.38
C ASP A 240 25.92 -2.00 40.24
N LEU A 241 25.82 -1.04 39.29
CA LEU A 241 26.77 0.07 39.18
C LEU A 241 26.51 1.20 40.16
N LYS A 242 25.25 1.48 40.51
CA LYS A 242 24.90 2.54 41.45
C LYS A 242 25.30 2.26 42.87
N ALA A 243 25.23 1.00 43.33
CA ALA A 243 25.57 0.63 44.70
C ALA A 243 27.02 0.96 45.07
N PRO A 244 28.03 0.51 44.30
CA PRO A 244 29.44 0.84 44.60
C PRO A 244 29.73 2.35 44.44
N LEU A 245 29.11 3.04 43.47
CA LEU A 245 29.30 4.49 43.31
C LEU A 245 28.80 5.28 44.52
N ARG A 246 27.63 4.94 45.05
CA ARG A 246 27.13 5.55 46.30
C ARG A 246 28.03 5.27 47.47
N ALA A 247 28.55 4.03 47.59
CA ALA A 247 29.51 3.69 48.65
C ALA A 247 30.80 4.51 48.57
N ILE A 248 31.35 4.69 47.35
CA ILE A 248 32.54 5.53 47.13
C ILE A 248 32.22 7.01 47.49
N GLY A 249 31.03 7.53 47.05
CA GLY A 249 30.58 8.87 47.38
C GLY A 249 30.50 9.09 48.90
N SER A 250 29.81 8.19 49.60
CA SER A 250 29.68 8.28 51.07
C SER A 250 31.02 8.19 51.79
N LEU A 251 31.93 7.30 51.36
CA LEU A 251 33.26 7.22 51.92
C LEU A 251 34.08 8.49 51.66
N THR A 252 33.95 9.08 50.48
CA THR A 252 34.59 10.36 50.13
C THR A 252 34.10 11.47 51.01
N ASP A 253 32.78 11.58 51.27
CA ASP A 253 32.19 12.57 52.14
C ASP A 253 32.65 12.34 53.60
N PHE A 254 32.67 11.10 54.13
CA PHE A 254 33.17 10.79 55.49
C PHE A 254 34.65 11.15 55.67
N ILE A 255 35.50 10.79 54.70
CA ILE A 255 36.95 11.13 54.79
C ILE A 255 37.13 12.65 54.77
N LYS A 256 36.34 13.37 53.92
CA LYS A 256 36.40 14.84 53.85
C LYS A 256 35.98 15.48 55.17
N GLU A 257 34.95 14.99 55.87
CA GLU A 257 34.51 15.41 57.19
C GLU A 257 35.56 15.13 58.26
N ASP A 258 36.12 13.92 58.34
CA ASP A 258 37.06 13.52 59.38
C ASP A 258 38.36 14.28 59.33
N VAL A 259 38.82 14.71 58.17
CA VAL A 259 40.12 15.42 58.02
C VAL A 259 39.99 16.85 57.57
N GLN A 260 38.78 17.46 57.65
CA GLN A 260 38.46 18.78 57.12
C GLN A 260 39.45 19.89 57.55
N ASP A 261 39.89 19.88 58.82
CA ASP A 261 40.81 20.86 59.40
C ASP A 261 42.26 20.65 59.00
N LYS A 262 42.61 19.46 58.49
CA LYS A 262 43.98 19.06 58.11
C LYS A 262 44.20 19.04 56.59
N LEU A 263 43.17 19.24 55.79
CA LEU A 263 43.26 19.19 54.36
C LEU A 263 43.85 20.46 53.76
N SER A 264 44.84 20.29 52.89
CA SER A 264 45.30 21.40 52.03
C SER A 264 44.23 21.81 51.07
N ASN A 265 44.29 23.05 50.53
CA ASN A 265 43.35 23.51 49.51
C ASN A 265 43.34 22.60 48.27
N GLU A 266 44.49 22.07 47.87
CA GLU A 266 44.63 21.13 46.77
C GLU A 266 43.89 19.81 47.06
N SER A 267 44.01 19.27 48.29
CA SER A 267 43.28 18.04 48.69
C SER A 267 41.75 18.27 48.67
N LYS A 268 41.27 19.44 49.09
CA LYS A 268 39.85 19.81 49.06
C LYS A 268 39.36 19.82 47.62
N GLU A 269 40.13 20.39 46.70
CA GLU A 269 39.80 20.38 45.26
C GLU A 269 39.73 18.97 44.68
N HIS A 270 40.66 18.07 45.07
CA HIS A 270 40.59 16.67 44.63
C HIS A 270 39.31 15.96 45.12
N PHE A 271 38.87 16.19 46.34
CA PHE A 271 37.61 15.63 46.85
C PHE A 271 36.42 16.15 46.08
N ASP A 272 36.39 17.44 45.73
CA ASP A 272 35.33 18.00 44.93
C ASP A 272 35.31 17.46 43.48
N ILE A 273 36.52 17.20 42.92
CA ILE A 273 36.62 16.53 41.62
C ILE A 273 36.08 15.08 41.72
N ILE A 274 36.44 14.29 42.72
CA ILE A 274 35.92 12.94 42.91
C ILE A 274 34.39 12.94 42.99
N LYS A 275 33.83 13.84 43.81
CA LYS A 275 32.40 13.98 43.99
C LYS A 275 31.67 14.29 42.65
N ARG A 276 32.15 15.28 41.89
CA ARG A 276 31.64 15.58 40.56
C ARG A 276 31.71 14.38 39.61
N ARG A 277 32.79 13.59 39.66
CA ARG A 277 32.92 12.35 38.83
C ARG A 277 31.89 11.29 39.20
N ILE A 278 31.60 11.12 40.47
CA ILE A 278 30.59 10.17 40.97
C ILE A 278 29.21 10.61 40.54
N GLU A 279 28.85 11.88 40.77
CA GLU A 279 27.55 12.47 40.36
C GLU A 279 27.33 12.36 38.85
N ARG A 280 28.37 12.59 38.06
CA ARG A 280 28.33 12.39 36.61
C ARG A 280 28.09 10.91 36.23
N MET A 281 28.75 9.95 36.86
CA MET A 281 28.54 8.52 36.59
C MET A 281 27.13 8.09 36.96
N GLU A 282 26.57 8.56 38.08
CA GLU A 282 25.19 8.32 38.45
C GLU A 282 24.22 8.94 37.41
N GLY A 283 24.53 10.15 36.93
CA GLY A 283 23.76 10.80 35.86
C GLY A 283 23.76 10.01 34.55
N LEU A 284 24.92 9.46 34.14
CA LEU A 284 25.03 8.59 32.95
C LEU A 284 24.21 7.32 33.09
N ILE A 285 24.27 6.65 34.24
CA ILE A 285 23.51 5.42 34.51
C ILE A 285 22.00 5.70 34.52
N ASN A 286 21.57 6.79 35.19
CA ASN A 286 20.17 7.19 35.21
C ASN A 286 19.64 7.57 33.81
N GLY A 287 20.45 8.29 33.03
CA GLY A 287 20.14 8.65 31.66
C GLY A 287 19.99 7.45 30.74
N LEU A 288 20.89 6.44 30.87
CA LEU A 288 20.80 5.20 30.12
C LEU A 288 19.51 4.43 30.41
N LEU A 289 19.13 4.34 31.71
CA LEU A 289 17.84 3.75 32.11
C LEU A 289 16.65 4.50 31.53
N THR A 290 16.70 5.83 31.57
CA THR A 290 15.63 6.67 31.01
C THR A 290 15.54 6.50 29.49
N TYR A 291 16.68 6.45 28.81
CA TYR A 291 16.74 6.25 27.37
C TYR A 291 16.18 4.87 26.94
N THR A 292 16.46 3.81 27.68
CA THR A 292 15.92 2.47 27.38
C THR A 292 14.43 2.38 27.63
N LYS A 293 13.89 3.11 28.61
CA LYS A 293 12.45 3.17 28.91
C LYS A 293 11.67 4.11 27.98
N ALA A 294 12.32 5.14 27.42
CA ALA A 294 11.68 6.19 26.63
C ALA A 294 10.91 5.71 25.40
N GLY A 295 11.19 4.53 24.85
CA GLY A 295 10.47 3.95 23.70
C GLY A 295 9.25 3.11 24.04
N ARG A 296 8.82 3.05 25.30
CA ARG A 296 7.78 2.12 25.79
C ARG A 296 6.79 2.74 26.76
N MET A 297 6.77 4.06 26.85
CA MET A 297 5.72 4.73 27.59
C MET A 297 4.37 4.32 26.97
N HIS A 298 3.48 3.78 27.78
CA HIS A 298 2.10 3.54 27.38
C HIS A 298 1.51 4.92 27.16
N HIS A 299 1.38 5.33 25.91
CA HIS A 299 0.88 6.65 25.54
C HIS A 299 -0.57 6.79 25.98
N LYS A 300 -0.75 7.35 27.17
CA LYS A 300 -2.09 7.77 27.63
C LYS A 300 -2.38 9.11 26.98
N ILE A 301 -3.22 9.08 25.96
CA ILE A 301 -3.66 10.30 25.30
C ILE A 301 -4.63 11.02 26.23
N GLU A 302 -4.28 12.27 26.57
CA GLU A 302 -5.12 13.15 27.38
C GLU A 302 -5.04 14.58 26.81
N GLN A 303 -6.01 15.40 27.20
CA GLN A 303 -6.07 16.81 26.84
C GLN A 303 -5.02 17.58 27.65
N ILE A 304 -4.11 18.26 26.96
CA ILE A 304 -2.97 18.97 27.56
C ILE A 304 -3.09 20.45 27.22
N ASP A 305 -3.22 21.29 28.21
CA ASP A 305 -2.96 22.71 28.07
C ASP A 305 -1.45 22.94 28.05
N THR A 306 -0.92 23.32 26.89
CA THR A 306 0.53 23.47 26.69
C THR A 306 1.10 24.64 27.51
N GLY A 307 0.31 25.67 27.79
CA GLY A 307 0.72 26.79 28.65
C GLY A 307 0.91 26.35 30.10
N LEU A 308 -0.09 25.62 30.66
CA LEU A 308 0.01 25.06 32.01
C LEU A 308 1.17 24.08 32.13
N LEU A 309 1.38 23.24 31.13
CA LEU A 309 2.48 22.27 31.11
C LEU A 309 3.84 22.98 31.24
N ILE A 310 4.05 24.06 30.49
CA ILE A 310 5.33 24.78 30.56
C ILE A 310 5.49 25.53 31.91
N HIS A 311 4.40 26.01 32.53
CA HIS A 311 4.44 26.51 33.88
C HIS A 311 4.81 25.42 34.92
N GLU A 312 4.29 24.24 34.79
CA GLU A 312 4.69 23.06 35.61
C GLU A 312 6.18 22.74 35.44
N ILE A 313 6.69 22.75 34.20
CA ILE A 313 8.12 22.55 33.93
C ILE A 313 8.96 23.62 34.57
N LYS A 314 8.58 24.91 34.44
CA LYS A 314 9.27 26.01 35.06
C LYS A 314 9.42 25.87 36.57
N SER A 315 8.37 25.36 37.25
CA SER A 315 8.40 25.12 38.69
C SER A 315 9.35 24.00 39.14
N LYS A 316 9.63 23.05 38.24
CA LYS A 316 10.54 21.93 38.47
C LYS A 316 12.01 22.28 38.19
N LEU A 317 12.27 23.35 37.44
CA LEU A 317 13.63 23.80 37.14
C LEU A 317 14.22 24.53 38.35
N LYS A 318 15.31 24.00 38.89
CA LYS A 318 16.03 24.55 40.03
C LYS A 318 17.45 24.92 39.59
N PHE A 319 17.67 26.17 39.20
CA PHE A 319 18.98 26.70 38.86
C PHE A 319 19.34 27.83 39.79
N ASN A 320 20.62 27.93 40.17
CA ASN A 320 21.14 28.94 41.08
C ASN A 320 21.46 30.29 40.38
N TYR A 321 21.02 30.45 39.14
CA TYR A 321 21.24 31.65 38.34
C TYR A 321 19.93 32.19 37.74
N SER A 322 19.95 33.49 37.38
CA SER A 322 18.77 34.16 36.85
C SER A 322 18.48 33.72 35.40
N TYR A 323 17.24 33.30 35.14
CA TYR A 323 16.75 32.99 33.80
C TYR A 323 15.32 33.50 33.61
N LYS A 324 14.96 33.77 32.36
CA LYS A 324 13.63 34.23 31.97
C LYS A 324 13.07 33.28 30.93
N ILE A 325 11.87 32.73 31.21
CA ILE A 325 11.12 31.94 30.23
C ILE A 325 9.91 32.79 29.80
N SER A 326 9.80 33.01 28.50
CA SER A 326 8.70 33.73 27.84
C SER A 326 7.95 32.87 26.86
N PHE A 327 6.71 33.24 26.57
CA PHE A 327 5.84 32.56 25.61
C PHE A 327 5.64 33.44 24.39
N GLU A 328 5.65 32.89 23.23
CA GLU A 328 5.36 33.57 21.97
C GLU A 328 4.18 32.88 21.28
N GLY A 329 3.13 33.66 20.97
CA GLY A 329 1.92 33.14 20.33
C GLY A 329 0.91 32.53 21.31
N ILE A 330 -0.07 31.82 20.75
CA ILE A 330 -1.15 31.15 21.51
C ILE A 330 -0.69 29.74 21.87
N MET A 331 -0.79 29.39 23.14
CA MET A 331 -0.52 28.03 23.62
C MET A 331 -1.77 27.18 23.44
N PRO A 332 -1.78 26.23 22.48
CA PRO A 332 -2.96 25.43 22.18
C PRO A 332 -3.19 24.34 23.23
N VAL A 333 -4.45 23.90 23.33
CA VAL A 333 -4.79 22.64 23.99
C VAL A 333 -4.66 21.52 22.93
N ILE A 334 -3.93 20.47 23.27
CA ILE A 334 -3.63 19.35 22.35
C ILE A 334 -3.97 18.00 22.99
N ASP A 335 -4.32 17.01 22.16
CA ASP A 335 -4.50 15.61 22.60
C ASP A 335 -3.20 14.84 22.37
N SER A 336 -2.51 14.45 23.45
CA SER A 336 -1.25 13.71 23.37
C SER A 336 -0.87 13.06 24.71
N ASP A 337 0.33 12.47 24.78
CA ASP A 337 0.92 11.93 26.02
C ASP A 337 1.61 13.06 26.80
N LYS A 338 1.00 13.47 27.92
CA LYS A 338 1.50 14.54 28.78
C LYS A 338 2.93 14.26 29.27
N ALA A 339 3.20 13.05 29.75
CA ALA A 339 4.48 12.69 30.32
C ALA A 339 5.61 12.72 29.27
N ALA A 340 5.29 12.27 28.04
CA ALA A 340 6.21 12.29 26.93
C ALA A 340 6.56 13.72 26.50
N ILE A 341 5.55 14.59 26.32
CA ILE A 341 5.77 15.99 25.93
C ILE A 341 6.51 16.75 27.04
N GLU A 342 6.09 16.56 28.29
CA GLU A 342 6.75 17.17 29.46
C GLU A 342 8.25 16.83 29.46
N LYS A 343 8.58 15.55 29.23
CA LYS A 343 9.99 15.12 29.21
C LYS A 343 10.78 15.78 28.09
N VAL A 344 10.23 15.81 26.87
CA VAL A 344 10.90 16.48 25.74
C VAL A 344 11.12 17.97 26.04
N MET A 345 10.06 18.67 26.46
CA MET A 345 10.13 20.10 26.77
C MET A 345 11.09 20.41 27.93
N TYR A 346 11.08 19.57 28.97
CA TYR A 346 12.02 19.70 30.08
C TYR A 346 13.47 19.63 29.61
N GLU A 347 13.80 18.61 28.77
CA GLU A 347 15.17 18.47 28.25
C GLU A 347 15.58 19.66 27.37
N LEU A 348 14.68 20.16 26.51
CA LEU A 348 14.99 21.29 25.64
C LEU A 348 15.16 22.61 26.43
N ILE A 349 14.26 22.90 27.37
CA ILE A 349 14.30 24.12 28.17
C ILE A 349 15.49 24.06 29.12
N SER A 350 15.74 22.92 29.75
CA SER A 350 16.90 22.73 30.63
C SER A 350 18.22 22.97 29.88
N ASN A 351 18.35 22.38 28.67
CA ASN A 351 19.54 22.60 27.83
C ASN A 351 19.71 24.08 27.44
N ALA A 352 18.63 24.77 27.05
CA ALA A 352 18.63 26.16 26.68
C ALA A 352 19.11 27.07 27.84
N ILE A 353 18.89 26.68 29.09
CA ILE A 353 19.32 27.39 30.26
C ILE A 353 20.75 27.01 30.67
N MET A 354 21.06 25.71 30.73
CA MET A 354 22.36 25.21 31.20
C MET A 354 23.51 25.59 30.31
N HIS A 355 23.32 25.50 28.98
CA HIS A 355 24.37 25.74 27.98
C HIS A 355 24.46 27.21 27.53
N ASN A 356 23.79 28.12 28.21
CA ASN A 356 23.80 29.52 27.91
C ASN A 356 24.76 30.24 28.89
N GLN A 357 25.82 30.86 28.38
CA GLN A 357 26.83 31.59 29.21
C GLN A 357 26.51 33.07 29.41
N LYS A 358 25.40 33.59 28.83
CA LYS A 358 25.03 35.00 28.99
C LYS A 358 24.57 35.30 30.40
N GLN A 359 24.79 36.54 30.80
CA GLN A 359 24.42 37.06 32.12
C GLN A 359 22.90 36.96 32.35
N THR A 360 22.10 37.27 31.32
CA THR A 360 20.65 37.09 31.30
C THR A 360 20.32 35.97 30.32
N LYS A 361 19.90 34.83 30.86
CA LYS A 361 19.52 33.65 30.07
C LYS A 361 18.05 33.79 29.68
N GLU A 362 17.77 33.92 28.40
CA GLU A 362 16.41 34.10 27.91
C GLU A 362 16.04 32.86 27.07
N VAL A 363 14.87 32.29 27.39
CA VAL A 363 14.28 31.16 26.66
C VAL A 363 12.88 31.54 26.24
N THR A 364 12.60 31.45 24.96
CA THR A 364 11.27 31.69 24.39
C THR A 364 10.68 30.36 23.90
N VAL A 365 9.48 30.06 24.36
CA VAL A 365 8.74 28.85 23.94
C VAL A 365 7.57 29.26 23.08
N SER A 366 7.41 28.62 21.91
CA SER A 366 6.26 28.81 21.05
C SER A 366 5.72 27.49 20.58
N VAL A 367 4.40 27.45 20.27
CA VAL A 367 3.73 26.28 19.70
C VAL A 367 2.94 26.76 18.50
N THR A 368 3.30 26.25 17.34
CA THR A 368 2.58 26.50 16.09
C THR A 368 1.87 25.25 15.64
N GLN A 369 0.74 25.41 14.95
CA GLN A 369 0.00 24.28 14.43
C GLN A 369 -0.13 24.36 12.93
N THR A 370 0.10 23.23 12.28
CA THR A 370 -0.20 23.00 10.86
C THR A 370 -1.47 22.14 10.71
N ASN A 371 -1.87 21.84 9.50
CA ASN A 371 -3.00 20.93 9.27
C ASN A 371 -2.74 19.50 9.79
N THR A 372 -1.47 19.08 9.87
CA THR A 372 -1.08 17.69 10.17
C THR A 372 -0.37 17.50 11.49
N CYS A 373 0.26 18.54 12.05
CA CYS A 373 1.08 18.42 13.25
C CYS A 373 1.07 19.69 14.11
N TYR A 374 1.47 19.54 15.36
CA TYR A 374 1.92 20.61 16.26
C TYR A 374 3.44 20.70 16.17
N CYS A 375 3.98 21.91 16.13
CA CYS A 375 5.41 22.18 16.16
C CYS A 375 5.73 23.01 17.40
N PHE A 376 6.48 22.44 18.32
CA PHE A 376 6.99 23.09 19.52
C PHE A 376 8.38 23.64 19.22
N GLN A 377 8.64 24.86 19.64
CA GLN A 377 9.93 25.50 19.47
C GLN A 377 10.43 26.06 20.82
N VAL A 378 11.70 25.82 21.10
CA VAL A 378 12.41 26.34 22.24
C VAL A 378 13.61 27.14 21.71
N LYS A 379 13.55 28.46 21.82
CA LYS A 379 14.58 29.39 21.36
C LYS A 379 15.36 29.90 22.57
N ASP A 380 16.68 29.85 22.50
CA ASP A 380 17.57 30.46 23.47
C ASP A 380 18.37 31.63 22.86
N ASN A 381 18.92 32.44 23.71
CA ASN A 381 19.82 33.52 23.33
C ASN A 381 21.31 33.19 23.59
N GLY A 382 21.66 31.92 23.71
CA GLY A 382 23.00 31.43 24.08
C GLY A 382 24.06 31.61 22.99
N ASP A 383 25.13 30.84 23.10
CA ASP A 383 26.34 30.98 22.25
C ASP A 383 26.16 30.38 20.85
N GLY A 384 25.06 29.59 20.66
CA GLY A 384 24.77 28.93 19.42
C GLY A 384 25.64 27.67 19.21
N ILE A 385 25.34 26.94 18.15
CA ILE A 385 25.93 25.63 17.80
C ILE A 385 26.41 25.67 16.34
N GLU A 386 27.64 25.23 16.08
CA GLU A 386 28.13 25.10 14.71
C GLU A 386 27.37 23.96 13.97
N SER A 387 27.04 24.20 12.69
CA SER A 387 26.25 23.26 11.87
C SER A 387 26.86 21.86 11.78
N LYS A 388 28.19 21.70 11.85
CA LYS A 388 28.87 20.39 11.86
C LYS A 388 28.52 19.51 13.07
N TYR A 389 27.89 20.08 14.11
CA TYR A 389 27.49 19.35 15.31
C TYR A 389 26.00 19.04 15.39
N PHE A 390 25.15 19.53 14.47
CA PHE A 390 23.70 19.36 14.52
C PHE A 390 23.24 17.90 14.59
N GLU A 391 23.93 16.99 13.91
CA GLU A 391 23.64 15.55 14.03
C GLU A 391 24.24 14.94 15.30
N LYS A 392 25.42 15.42 15.71
CA LYS A 392 26.18 14.83 16.82
C LYS A 392 25.53 15.09 18.19
N ILE A 393 24.89 16.25 18.38
CA ILE A 393 24.24 16.61 19.66
C ILE A 393 23.07 15.70 20.06
N PHE A 394 22.51 14.94 19.10
CA PHE A 394 21.46 13.97 19.35
C PHE A 394 21.99 12.53 19.57
N ILE A 395 23.30 12.33 19.48
CA ILE A 395 23.91 11.02 19.77
C ILE A 395 24.10 10.89 21.28
N ILE A 396 23.74 9.74 21.83
CA ILE A 396 23.84 9.45 23.27
C ILE A 396 25.32 9.62 23.75
N PHE A 397 25.52 10.22 24.91
CA PHE A 397 26.84 10.50 25.53
C PHE A 397 27.72 11.52 24.77
N GLN A 398 27.21 12.23 23.80
CA GLN A 398 27.93 13.29 23.11
C GLN A 398 27.70 14.63 23.80
N THR A 399 28.80 15.34 24.08
CA THR A 399 28.82 16.72 24.60
C THR A 399 29.76 17.57 23.74
N LEU A 400 29.44 18.83 23.54
CA LEU A 400 30.27 19.75 22.74
C LEU A 400 31.41 20.38 23.52
N GLN A 401 31.27 20.47 24.83
CA GLN A 401 32.30 21.05 25.72
C GLN A 401 33.18 19.96 26.35
N ALA A 402 34.35 20.35 26.82
CA ALA A 402 35.31 19.44 27.45
C ALA A 402 34.66 18.69 28.62
N ARG A 403 34.96 17.38 28.70
CA ARG A 403 34.32 16.43 29.65
C ARG A 403 34.47 16.84 31.13
N ASP A 404 35.33 17.76 31.44
CA ASP A 404 35.69 18.15 32.81
C ASP A 404 35.04 19.45 33.28
N GLU A 405 34.42 20.22 32.38
CA GLU A 405 33.89 21.55 32.69
C GLU A 405 32.37 21.62 32.88
N GLN A 406 31.63 20.56 32.56
CA GLN A 406 30.18 20.59 32.65
C GLN A 406 29.53 19.37 33.33
N GLU A 407 28.46 19.63 34.08
CA GLU A 407 27.62 18.67 34.78
C GLU A 407 26.70 17.85 33.85
N SER A 408 26.66 18.12 32.52
CA SER A 408 25.73 17.47 31.60
C SER A 408 26.25 16.11 31.11
N CYS A 409 25.39 15.08 31.16
CA CYS A 409 25.73 13.72 30.76
C CYS A 409 25.60 13.44 29.24
N GLY A 410 25.17 14.41 28.42
CA GLY A 410 25.00 14.25 26.98
C GLY A 410 23.89 13.25 26.58
N ILE A 411 22.84 13.10 27.40
CA ILE A 411 21.75 12.16 27.18
C ILE A 411 20.42 12.86 26.87
N GLY A 412 20.21 14.08 27.35
CA GLY A 412 18.93 14.79 27.30
C GLY A 412 18.36 14.91 25.88
N LEU A 413 19.17 15.41 24.94
CA LEU A 413 18.74 15.57 23.54
C LEU A 413 18.49 14.22 22.83
N SER A 414 19.22 13.17 23.16
CA SER A 414 18.99 11.83 22.61
C SER A 414 17.68 11.23 23.12
N ILE A 415 17.32 11.48 24.38
CA ILE A 415 16.02 11.09 24.96
C ILE A 415 14.91 11.88 24.25
N ALA A 416 15.05 13.20 24.10
CA ALA A 416 14.09 14.04 23.42
C ALA A 416 13.83 13.58 21.97
N LYS A 417 14.91 13.26 21.23
CA LYS A 417 14.80 12.69 19.86
C LYS A 417 14.06 11.36 19.82
N LYS A 418 14.37 10.48 20.75
CA LYS A 418 13.72 9.16 20.84
C LYS A 418 12.22 9.29 21.11
N ILE A 419 11.86 10.08 22.12
CA ILE A 419 10.45 10.33 22.48
C ILE A 419 9.69 11.00 21.32
N ALA A 420 10.26 12.02 20.67
CA ALA A 420 9.64 12.69 19.53
C ALA A 420 9.38 11.68 18.38
N SER A 421 10.34 10.80 18.07
CA SER A 421 10.18 9.72 17.09
C SER A 421 9.09 8.73 17.47
N ASP A 422 8.99 8.34 18.75
CA ASP A 422 7.98 7.40 19.24
C ASP A 422 6.56 7.99 19.17
N LEU A 423 6.43 9.31 19.39
CA LEU A 423 5.21 10.06 19.15
C LEU A 423 4.87 10.22 17.65
N GLY A 424 5.74 9.74 16.75
CA GLY A 424 5.58 9.83 15.29
C GLY A 424 5.97 11.16 14.69
N GLY A 425 6.70 11.98 15.45
CA GLY A 425 7.24 13.26 15.04
C GLY A 425 8.75 13.24 14.78
N SER A 426 9.37 14.40 14.74
CA SER A 426 10.81 14.61 14.56
C SER A 426 11.29 15.76 15.41
N ILE A 427 12.62 15.84 15.64
CA ILE A 427 13.27 16.95 16.31
C ILE A 427 14.36 17.53 15.41
N HIS A 428 14.49 18.85 15.39
CA HIS A 428 15.44 19.58 14.57
C HIS A 428 16.07 20.72 15.39
N VAL A 429 17.22 21.21 14.93
CA VAL A 429 17.90 22.38 15.49
C VAL A 429 18.30 23.33 14.37
N GLU A 430 18.09 24.62 14.62
CA GLU A 430 18.61 25.74 13.82
C GLU A 430 19.40 26.64 14.74
N SER A 431 20.63 26.97 14.38
CA SER A 431 21.50 27.76 15.26
C SER A 431 22.59 28.47 14.47
N ASP A 432 22.88 29.69 14.91
CA ASP A 432 24.01 30.47 14.46
C ASP A 432 24.91 30.83 15.67
N LEU A 433 26.23 30.72 15.49
CA LEU A 433 27.19 31.10 16.53
C LEU A 433 26.97 32.55 17.00
N GLY A 434 26.91 32.74 18.32
CA GLY A 434 26.69 34.00 18.97
C GLY A 434 25.26 34.52 19.00
N LYS A 435 24.31 33.87 18.30
CA LYS A 435 22.90 34.32 18.24
C LYS A 435 21.94 33.40 19.03
N GLY A 436 22.40 32.25 19.48
CA GLY A 436 21.60 31.25 20.17
C GLY A 436 21.11 30.13 19.26
N SER A 437 20.22 29.31 19.78
CA SER A 437 19.68 28.14 19.09
C SER A 437 18.16 28.08 19.14
N VAL A 438 17.55 27.46 18.15
CA VAL A 438 16.13 27.13 18.10
C VAL A 438 16.00 25.60 17.95
N PHE A 439 15.54 24.92 18.98
CA PHE A 439 15.19 23.53 18.94
C PHE A 439 13.70 23.40 18.66
N SER A 440 13.35 22.62 17.64
CA SER A 440 11.96 22.38 17.27
C SER A 440 11.66 20.89 17.23
N PHE A 441 10.51 20.49 17.77
CA PHE A 441 10.02 19.13 17.60
C PHE A 441 8.56 19.12 17.18
N THR A 442 8.17 18.11 16.42
CA THR A 442 6.82 17.97 15.86
C THR A 442 6.08 16.81 16.48
N ILE A 443 4.75 16.94 16.58
CA ILE A 443 3.84 15.88 17.01
C ILE A 443 2.67 15.83 16.02
N PRO A 444 2.34 14.67 15.40
CA PRO A 444 1.17 14.56 14.52
C PRO A 444 -0.15 14.78 15.28
N LYS A 445 -1.08 15.55 14.71
CA LYS A 445 -2.42 15.76 15.26
C LYS A 445 -3.26 14.48 15.34
N ASN A 446 -3.04 13.55 14.40
CA ASN A 446 -3.74 12.27 14.32
C ASN A 446 -2.91 11.13 14.95
N HIS A 447 -2.93 11.02 16.27
CA HIS A 447 -2.43 9.83 16.98
C HIS A 447 -3.27 8.55 16.67
N ASN A 448 -4.45 8.72 16.09
CA ASN A 448 -5.43 7.64 15.84
C ASN A 448 -4.96 6.57 14.85
N ASN A 449 -3.99 6.84 13.98
CA ASN A 449 -3.55 5.85 12.99
C ASN A 449 -2.55 4.82 13.55
N LYS A 450 -1.69 5.20 14.51
CA LYS A 450 -0.75 4.23 15.13
C LYS A 450 -1.45 3.44 16.25
N ALA A 451 -2.26 4.10 17.07
CA ALA A 451 -3.08 3.45 18.09
C ALA A 451 -4.16 2.53 17.49
N LYS A 452 -4.86 2.95 16.42
CA LYS A 452 -5.77 2.06 15.67
C LYS A 452 -5.05 0.91 14.99
N LYS A 453 -3.86 1.11 14.41
CA LYS A 453 -3.06 0.01 13.87
C LYS A 453 -2.63 -0.96 14.98
N MET A 454 -2.20 -0.49 16.14
CA MET A 454 -1.85 -1.35 17.27
C MET A 454 -3.06 -2.10 17.86
N VAL A 455 -4.23 -1.44 17.99
CA VAL A 455 -5.47 -2.08 18.46
C VAL A 455 -5.99 -3.07 17.41
N MET A 456 -5.95 -2.72 16.13
CA MET A 456 -6.35 -3.60 15.03
C MET A 456 -5.40 -4.79 14.87
N GLN A 457 -4.11 -4.60 15.16
CA GLN A 457 -3.13 -5.68 15.18
C GLN A 457 -3.32 -6.61 16.38
N ARG A 458 -3.70 -6.08 17.56
CA ARG A 458 -4.09 -6.90 18.72
C ARG A 458 -5.39 -7.69 18.50
N MET A 459 -6.39 -7.08 17.85
CA MET A 459 -7.64 -7.77 17.49
C MET A 459 -7.48 -8.84 16.40
N LEU A 460 -6.37 -8.83 15.67
CA LEU A 460 -6.01 -9.87 14.71
C LEU A 460 -5.11 -10.96 15.32
N GLU A 461 -4.59 -10.71 16.55
CA GLU A 461 -3.74 -11.65 17.31
C GLU A 461 -4.54 -12.41 18.40
N GLU A 462 -5.80 -12.00 18.71
CA GLU A 462 -6.83 -12.72 19.48
C GLU A 462 -7.78 -13.51 18.55
#